data_9aae0d29cc4d15f87537e9ff1b5cf324
#
_entry.id   9aae0d29cc4d15f87537e9ff1b5cf324
#
_cell.length_a   1.000
_cell.length_b   1.000
_cell.length_c   1.000
_cell.angle_alpha   90.00
_cell.angle_beta   90.00
_cell.angle_gamma   90.00
#
_symmetry.space_group_name_H-M   'P 1'
#
loop_
_entity.id
_entity.type
_entity.pdbx_description
1 polymer ?
#
loop_
_entity_poly.entity_id
_entity_poly.type
_entity_poly.pdbx_seq_one_letter_code
_entity_poly.pdbx_strand_id
1 'polypeptide(L)'
;MLRGEALARYVNGLVDNKLIENMPRPLGIVATDLGTGQGVLFRRGSTGTAVRASSAVPSVFQPVSIGGRDYVDGGLVSPVPVRYARQMGADVVIAVDISSSPEGNPAGDSLQILLQTFAIMAKSINTFELRDADVVVRPALAGVKSADFTAKRRAIEAGRSAMQQALPQLRAALAAQM
;
A
#
# COMPACT_ATOMS: atom_id res chain seq x y z
N MET A 1 -3.84 14.24 -16.02
CA MET A 1 -3.65 12.98 -15.27
C MET A 1 -2.72 12.05 -16.03
N LEU A 2 -1.78 11.43 -15.33
CA LEU A 2 -0.83 10.48 -15.91
C LEU A 2 -1.53 9.12 -16.17
N ARG A 3 -1.17 8.44 -17.26
CA ARG A 3 -1.75 7.13 -17.57
C ARG A 3 -1.20 5.98 -16.74
N GLY A 4 0.03 6.09 -16.22
CA GLY A 4 0.66 5.08 -15.36
C GLY A 4 1.07 3.76 -16.05
N GLU A 5 0.98 3.66 -17.37
CA GLU A 5 1.33 2.43 -18.12
C GLU A 5 2.81 2.06 -18.00
N ALA A 6 3.68 3.06 -17.82
CA ALA A 6 5.10 2.82 -17.57
C ALA A 6 5.33 2.04 -16.27
N LEU A 7 4.56 2.32 -15.22
CA LEU A 7 4.60 1.58 -13.96
C LEU A 7 4.19 0.11 -14.17
N ALA A 8 3.10 -0.13 -14.91
CA ALA A 8 2.66 -1.51 -15.19
C ALA A 8 3.73 -2.31 -15.95
N ARG A 9 4.33 -1.71 -16.98
CA ARG A 9 5.43 -2.35 -17.74
C ARG A 9 6.64 -2.62 -16.86
N TYR A 10 7.04 -1.65 -16.05
CA TYR A 10 8.17 -1.79 -15.13
C TYR A 10 7.96 -2.93 -14.15
N VAL A 11 6.79 -2.99 -13.49
CA VAL A 11 6.46 -4.06 -12.53
C VAL A 11 6.42 -5.42 -13.23
N ASN A 12 5.77 -5.51 -14.39
CA ASN A 12 5.73 -6.76 -15.16
C ASN A 12 7.14 -7.24 -15.54
N GLY A 13 8.05 -6.33 -15.90
CA GLY A 13 9.45 -6.66 -16.16
C GLY A 13 10.18 -7.22 -14.94
N LEU A 14 9.92 -6.68 -13.74
CA LEU A 14 10.52 -7.16 -12.49
C LEU A 14 10.07 -8.58 -12.09
N VAL A 15 8.89 -9.00 -12.52
CA VAL A 15 8.29 -10.30 -12.18
C VAL A 15 8.26 -11.26 -13.39
N ASP A 16 9.04 -11.00 -14.43
CA ASP A 16 9.08 -11.80 -15.67
C ASP A 16 7.69 -12.02 -16.29
N ASN A 17 6.83 -10.98 -16.25
CA ASN A 17 5.44 -11.01 -16.71
C ASN A 17 4.57 -12.10 -16.04
N LYS A 18 4.95 -12.59 -14.86
CA LYS A 18 4.14 -13.55 -14.11
C LYS A 18 2.82 -12.93 -13.69
N LEU A 19 1.75 -13.69 -13.85
CA LEU A 19 0.45 -13.36 -13.31
C LEU A 19 0.46 -13.50 -11.78
N ILE A 20 -0.45 -12.80 -11.10
CA ILE A 20 -0.56 -12.80 -9.64
C ILE A 20 -0.70 -14.24 -9.10
N GLU A 21 -1.56 -15.04 -9.71
CA GLU A 21 -1.82 -16.44 -9.34
C GLU A 21 -0.64 -17.39 -9.57
N ASN A 22 0.33 -16.97 -10.38
CA ASN A 22 1.53 -17.78 -10.70
C ASN A 22 2.75 -17.36 -9.88
N MET A 23 2.57 -16.48 -8.89
CA MET A 23 3.65 -16.09 -8.00
C MET A 23 4.05 -17.25 -7.08
N PRO A 24 5.35 -17.40 -6.75
CA PRO A 24 5.83 -18.49 -5.89
C PRO A 24 5.34 -18.34 -4.44
N ARG A 25 4.90 -17.16 -4.05
CA ARG A 25 4.24 -16.87 -2.77
C ARG A 25 2.89 -16.22 -3.05
N PRO A 26 1.84 -16.48 -2.25
CA PRO A 26 0.56 -15.83 -2.41
C PRO A 26 0.72 -14.30 -2.44
N LEU A 27 0.22 -13.68 -3.49
CA LEU A 27 0.23 -12.24 -3.67
C LEU A 27 -1.20 -11.73 -3.74
N GLY A 28 -1.49 -10.66 -3.02
CA GLY A 28 -2.73 -9.90 -3.11
C GLY A 28 -2.44 -8.43 -3.32
N ILE A 29 -3.18 -7.78 -4.20
CA ILE A 29 -3.04 -6.35 -4.49
C ILE A 29 -4.42 -5.72 -4.31
N VAL A 30 -4.50 -4.68 -3.46
CA VAL A 30 -5.77 -4.02 -3.14
C VAL A 30 -5.89 -2.74 -3.96
N ALA A 31 -7.05 -2.55 -4.60
CA ALA A 31 -7.44 -1.28 -5.22
C ALA A 31 -8.87 -0.92 -4.79
N THR A 32 -9.29 0.29 -5.09
CA THR A 32 -10.65 0.76 -4.82
C THR A 32 -11.47 0.77 -6.11
N ASP A 33 -12.61 0.10 -6.12
CA ASP A 33 -13.59 0.21 -7.20
C ASP A 33 -14.21 1.61 -7.14
N LEU A 34 -13.99 2.40 -8.19
CA LEU A 34 -14.42 3.81 -8.22
C LEU A 34 -15.95 3.94 -8.26
N GLY A 35 -16.65 2.97 -8.84
CA GLY A 35 -18.11 3.00 -8.96
C GLY A 35 -18.83 2.65 -7.66
N THR A 36 -18.24 1.78 -6.83
CA THR A 36 -18.87 1.30 -5.59
C THR A 36 -18.23 1.82 -4.31
N GLY A 37 -17.00 2.33 -4.38
CA GLY A 37 -16.20 2.73 -3.23
C GLY A 37 -15.67 1.54 -2.40
N GLN A 38 -15.81 0.31 -2.88
CA GLN A 38 -15.37 -0.87 -2.17
C GLN A 38 -13.91 -1.22 -2.51
N GLY A 39 -13.20 -1.75 -1.53
CA GLY A 39 -11.89 -2.34 -1.75
C GLY A 39 -11.99 -3.68 -2.46
N VAL A 40 -11.18 -3.87 -3.47
CA VAL A 40 -11.10 -5.10 -4.27
C VAL A 40 -9.71 -5.70 -4.14
N LEU A 41 -9.66 -6.98 -3.76
CA LEU A 41 -8.43 -7.76 -3.65
C LEU A 41 -8.18 -8.52 -4.96
N PHE A 42 -7.20 -8.06 -5.74
CA PHE A 42 -6.72 -8.79 -6.91
C PHE A 42 -5.80 -9.94 -6.48
N ARG A 43 -6.20 -11.15 -6.78
CA ARG A 43 -5.45 -12.39 -6.57
C ARG A 43 -5.12 -13.11 -7.87
N ARG A 44 -5.53 -12.54 -9.01
CA ARG A 44 -5.35 -13.10 -10.37
C ARG A 44 -5.19 -11.97 -11.39
N GLY A 45 -4.57 -12.30 -12.51
CA GLY A 45 -4.38 -11.41 -13.65
C GLY A 45 -3.00 -10.75 -13.67
N SER A 46 -2.84 -9.73 -14.51
CA SER A 46 -1.57 -9.03 -14.69
C SER A 46 -1.14 -8.31 -13.42
N THR A 47 0.02 -8.67 -12.89
CA THR A 47 0.60 -8.06 -11.69
C THR A 47 0.82 -6.57 -11.88
N GLY A 48 1.40 -6.15 -13.01
CA GLY A 48 1.66 -4.74 -13.28
C GLY A 48 0.38 -3.92 -13.45
N THR A 49 -0.67 -4.50 -14.05
CA THR A 49 -1.96 -3.81 -14.17
C THR A 49 -2.63 -3.62 -12.81
N ALA A 50 -2.61 -4.63 -11.95
CA ALA A 50 -3.18 -4.53 -10.61
C ALA A 50 -2.38 -3.54 -9.73
N VAL A 51 -1.04 -3.54 -9.80
CA VAL A 51 -0.20 -2.54 -9.11
C VAL A 51 -0.49 -1.13 -9.61
N ARG A 52 -0.65 -0.95 -10.94
CA ARG A 52 -1.04 0.33 -11.51
C ARG A 52 -2.38 0.81 -10.96
N ALA A 53 -3.38 -0.07 -10.86
CA ALA A 53 -4.69 0.25 -10.28
C ALA A 53 -4.56 0.64 -8.81
N SER A 54 -3.82 -0.16 -8.03
CA SER A 54 -3.55 0.07 -6.60
C SER A 54 -2.79 1.37 -6.31
N SER A 55 -2.07 1.91 -7.29
CA SER A 55 -1.27 3.13 -7.18
C SER A 55 -1.89 4.31 -7.94
N ALA A 56 -3.11 4.18 -8.42
CA ALA A 56 -3.78 5.21 -9.22
C ALA A 56 -4.41 6.30 -8.32
N VAL A 57 -3.54 7.12 -7.69
CA VAL A 57 -3.97 8.24 -6.84
C VAL A 57 -4.87 9.18 -7.64
N PRO A 58 -6.11 9.44 -7.19
CA PRO A 58 -7.04 10.35 -7.87
C PRO A 58 -6.42 11.74 -8.09
N SER A 59 -6.78 12.38 -9.19
CA SER A 59 -6.25 13.65 -9.67
C SER A 59 -4.79 13.63 -10.15
N VAL A 60 -3.98 12.63 -9.78
CA VAL A 60 -2.62 12.43 -10.28
C VAL A 60 -2.64 11.46 -11.45
N PHE A 61 -3.24 10.28 -11.26
CA PHE A 61 -3.33 9.24 -12.28
C PHE A 61 -4.75 9.04 -12.77
N GLN A 62 -4.87 8.55 -14.01
CA GLN A 62 -6.15 8.10 -14.54
C GLN A 62 -6.58 6.80 -13.84
N PRO A 63 -7.88 6.59 -13.60
CA PRO A 63 -8.41 5.30 -13.21
C PRO A 63 -7.97 4.18 -14.16
N VAL A 64 -7.90 2.97 -13.67
CA VAL A 64 -7.50 1.79 -14.46
C VAL A 64 -8.71 0.90 -14.67
N SER A 65 -9.12 0.75 -15.95
CA SER A 65 -10.23 -0.13 -16.30
C SER A 65 -9.78 -1.59 -16.35
N ILE A 66 -10.42 -2.45 -15.56
CA ILE A 66 -10.21 -3.90 -15.54
C ILE A 66 -11.58 -4.58 -15.52
N GLY A 67 -11.86 -5.42 -16.52
CA GLY A 67 -13.13 -6.16 -16.57
C GLY A 67 -14.37 -5.27 -16.60
N GLY A 68 -14.29 -4.11 -17.23
CA GLY A 68 -15.42 -3.15 -17.36
C GLY A 68 -15.69 -2.31 -16.10
N ARG A 69 -14.80 -2.34 -15.12
CA ARG A 69 -14.85 -1.49 -13.92
C ARG A 69 -13.60 -0.62 -13.81
N ASP A 70 -13.76 0.57 -13.26
CA ASP A 70 -12.67 1.51 -13.04
C ASP A 70 -12.15 1.44 -11.60
N TYR A 71 -10.84 1.33 -11.47
CA TYR A 71 -10.14 1.21 -10.19
C TYR A 71 -9.20 2.37 -9.97
N VAL A 72 -9.11 2.76 -8.71
CA VAL A 72 -8.20 3.79 -8.20
C VAL A 72 -7.42 3.26 -6.99
N ASP A 73 -6.55 4.08 -6.43
CA ASP A 73 -5.65 3.74 -5.33
C ASP A 73 -6.36 3.00 -4.18
N GLY A 74 -5.78 1.88 -3.78
CA GLY A 74 -6.29 1.07 -2.67
C GLY A 74 -6.19 1.77 -1.30
N GLY A 75 -5.31 2.75 -1.18
CA GLY A 75 -5.15 3.55 0.03
C GLY A 75 -6.35 4.40 0.39
N LEU A 76 -7.34 4.58 -0.51
CA LEU A 76 -8.59 5.25 -0.20
C LEU A 76 -9.47 4.45 0.78
N VAL A 77 -9.33 3.12 0.80
CA VAL A 77 -10.17 2.24 1.62
C VAL A 77 -9.39 1.33 2.56
N SER A 78 -8.10 1.07 2.28
CA SER A 78 -7.24 0.22 3.08
C SER A 78 -5.76 0.56 2.84
N PRO A 79 -5.25 1.65 3.45
CA PRO A 79 -3.88 2.12 3.22
C PRO A 79 -2.82 1.10 3.65
N VAL A 80 -3.09 0.36 4.74
CA VAL A 80 -2.30 -0.79 5.19
C VAL A 80 -3.23 -2.00 5.28
N PRO A 81 -3.28 -2.87 4.26
CA PRO A 81 -4.37 -3.80 4.02
C PRO A 81 -4.34 -5.06 4.91
N VAL A 82 -4.35 -4.90 6.24
CA VAL A 82 -4.27 -5.97 7.24
C VAL A 82 -5.42 -6.97 7.09
N ARG A 83 -6.65 -6.48 6.96
CA ARG A 83 -7.83 -7.34 6.79
C ARG A 83 -7.75 -8.25 5.56
N TYR A 84 -7.13 -7.77 4.48
CA TYR A 84 -6.95 -8.57 3.27
C TYR A 84 -5.88 -9.65 3.43
N ALA A 85 -4.81 -9.40 4.21
CA ALA A 85 -3.87 -10.44 4.57
C ALA A 85 -4.54 -11.56 5.38
N ARG A 86 -5.38 -11.22 6.36
CA ARG A 86 -6.21 -12.19 7.08
C ARG A 86 -7.15 -12.95 6.16
N GLN A 87 -7.84 -12.26 5.25
CA GLN A 87 -8.71 -12.87 4.25
C GLN A 87 -7.97 -13.84 3.31
N MET A 88 -6.68 -13.62 3.10
CA MET A 88 -5.80 -14.53 2.34
C MET A 88 -5.33 -15.73 3.16
N GLY A 89 -5.69 -15.83 4.44
CA GLY A 89 -5.36 -16.95 5.32
C GLY A 89 -4.05 -16.77 6.11
N ALA A 90 -3.61 -15.53 6.34
CA ALA A 90 -2.43 -15.29 7.17
C ALA A 90 -2.75 -15.48 8.66
N ASP A 91 -2.01 -16.37 9.33
CA ASP A 91 -2.09 -16.60 10.78
C ASP A 91 -1.37 -15.50 11.56
N VAL A 92 -0.26 -14.97 11.01
CA VAL A 92 0.47 -13.84 11.57
C VAL A 92 0.57 -12.74 10.50
N VAL A 93 0.15 -11.52 10.86
CA VAL A 93 0.20 -10.36 9.97
C VAL A 93 1.20 -9.32 10.48
N ILE A 94 2.19 -9.05 9.65
CA ILE A 94 3.13 -7.93 9.85
C ILE A 94 2.66 -6.77 8.98
N ALA A 95 2.20 -5.70 9.59
CA ALA A 95 1.82 -4.48 8.92
C ALA A 95 3.00 -3.51 8.85
N VAL A 96 3.34 -3.05 7.65
CA VAL A 96 4.35 -1.99 7.45
C VAL A 96 3.63 -0.69 7.17
N ASP A 97 3.59 0.19 8.16
CA ASP A 97 2.91 1.48 8.10
C ASP A 97 3.91 2.57 7.70
N ILE A 98 3.83 3.00 6.45
CA ILE A 98 4.64 4.09 5.88
C ILE A 98 3.83 5.38 5.72
N SER A 99 2.67 5.48 6.37
CA SER A 99 1.81 6.66 6.29
C SER A 99 2.54 7.91 6.73
N SER A 100 2.40 8.98 5.96
CA SER A 100 2.91 10.29 6.36
C SER A 100 1.98 10.91 7.40
N SER A 101 2.58 11.59 8.41
CA SER A 101 1.79 12.45 9.30
C SER A 101 1.28 13.65 8.49
N PRO A 102 0.00 14.02 8.59
CA PRO A 102 -0.51 15.24 7.99
C PRO A 102 0.02 16.51 8.66
N GLU A 103 0.68 16.39 9.80
CA GLU A 103 1.18 17.52 10.58
C GLU A 103 2.36 18.23 9.90
N GLY A 104 2.32 19.56 9.86
CA GLY A 104 3.40 20.39 9.33
C GLY A 104 3.41 20.57 7.80
N ASN A 105 2.41 20.05 7.07
CA ASN A 105 2.28 20.34 5.66
C ASN A 105 1.50 21.64 5.46
N PRO A 106 2.10 22.70 4.85
CA PRO A 106 1.37 23.94 4.59
C PRO A 106 0.26 23.66 3.58
N ALA A 107 -0.89 24.30 3.77
CA ALA A 107 -1.95 24.33 2.77
C ALA A 107 -1.41 25.05 1.53
N GLY A 108 -1.27 24.31 0.43
CA GLY A 108 -0.81 24.82 -0.85
C GLY A 108 -1.96 24.99 -1.84
N ASP A 109 -1.73 24.57 -3.07
CA ASP A 109 -2.76 24.57 -4.11
C ASP A 109 -3.85 23.51 -3.85
N SER A 110 -4.92 23.53 -4.65
CA SER A 110 -6.05 22.61 -4.52
C SER A 110 -5.65 21.12 -4.57
N LEU A 111 -4.61 20.78 -5.33
CA LEU A 111 -4.11 19.41 -5.40
C LEU A 111 -3.42 18.99 -4.09
N GLN A 112 -2.64 19.89 -3.49
CA GLN A 112 -2.01 19.62 -2.20
C GLN A 112 -3.04 19.46 -1.08
N ILE A 113 -4.09 20.30 -1.08
CA ILE A 113 -5.21 20.16 -0.13
C ILE A 113 -5.89 18.81 -0.30
N LEU A 114 -6.14 18.36 -1.53
CA LEU A 114 -6.76 17.08 -1.82
C LEU A 114 -5.88 15.91 -1.33
N LEU A 115 -4.59 15.93 -1.62
CA LEU A 115 -3.64 14.90 -1.16
C LEU A 115 -3.53 14.87 0.36
N GLN A 116 -3.56 16.04 1.01
CA GLN A 116 -3.60 16.16 2.47
C GLN A 116 -4.90 15.56 3.04
N THR A 117 -6.02 15.79 2.40
CA THR A 117 -7.31 15.19 2.80
C THR A 117 -7.24 13.67 2.74
N PHE A 118 -6.67 13.09 1.68
CA PHE A 118 -6.46 11.66 1.60
C PHE A 118 -5.54 11.13 2.72
N ALA A 119 -4.47 11.84 3.04
CA ALA A 119 -3.56 11.46 4.14
C ALA A 119 -4.28 11.47 5.51
N ILE A 120 -5.14 12.44 5.76
CA ILE A 120 -5.96 12.50 6.99
C ILE A 120 -6.93 11.33 7.05
N MET A 121 -7.64 11.02 5.97
CA MET A 121 -8.55 9.89 5.89
C MET A 121 -7.82 8.56 6.07
N ALA A 122 -6.67 8.38 5.40
CA ALA A 122 -5.83 7.21 5.53
C ALA A 122 -5.36 6.98 6.97
N LYS A 123 -4.94 8.04 7.68
CA LYS A 123 -4.58 7.97 9.09
C LYS A 123 -5.75 7.48 9.95
N SER A 124 -6.96 7.97 9.70
CA SER A 124 -8.16 7.53 10.40
C SER A 124 -8.46 6.05 10.17
N ILE A 125 -8.41 5.59 8.91
CA ILE A 125 -8.64 4.20 8.56
C ILE A 125 -7.59 3.30 9.22
N ASN A 126 -6.30 3.65 9.15
CA ASN A 126 -5.21 2.88 9.72
C ASN A 126 -5.32 2.74 11.25
N THR A 127 -5.94 3.70 11.94
CA THR A 127 -6.19 3.59 13.39
C THR A 127 -7.01 2.35 13.74
N PHE A 128 -7.88 1.91 12.84
CA PHE A 128 -8.69 0.70 13.02
C PHE A 128 -8.02 -0.53 12.41
N GLU A 129 -7.55 -0.46 11.17
CA GLU A 129 -6.95 -1.62 10.48
C GLU A 129 -5.71 -2.18 11.17
N LEU A 130 -4.85 -1.31 11.71
CA LEU A 130 -3.61 -1.75 12.37
C LEU A 130 -3.84 -2.48 13.71
N ARG A 131 -5.03 -2.40 14.29
CA ARG A 131 -5.37 -3.16 15.51
C ARG A 131 -5.40 -4.66 15.28
N ASP A 132 -5.70 -5.09 14.05
CA ASP A 132 -5.81 -6.49 13.67
C ASP A 132 -4.47 -7.08 13.19
N ALA A 133 -3.39 -6.30 13.19
CA ALA A 133 -2.04 -6.77 12.91
C ALA A 133 -1.37 -7.29 14.19
N ASP A 134 -0.64 -8.41 14.08
CA ASP A 134 0.15 -8.94 15.20
C ASP A 134 1.40 -8.11 15.45
N VAL A 135 1.98 -7.56 14.38
CA VAL A 135 3.18 -6.72 14.42
C VAL A 135 2.98 -5.51 13.54
N VAL A 136 3.22 -4.31 14.08
CA VAL A 136 3.19 -3.07 13.30
C VAL A 136 4.60 -2.49 13.24
N VAL A 137 5.15 -2.40 12.04
CA VAL A 137 6.46 -1.83 11.75
C VAL A 137 6.29 -0.41 11.22
N ARG A 138 6.85 0.60 11.89
CA ARG A 138 6.78 2.00 11.49
C ARG A 138 8.17 2.56 11.21
N PRO A 139 8.63 2.57 9.94
CA PRO A 139 9.89 3.20 9.58
C PRO A 139 9.87 4.70 9.89
N ALA A 140 10.99 5.23 10.42
CA ALA A 140 11.13 6.66 10.69
C ALA A 140 11.41 7.42 9.38
N LEU A 141 10.36 7.84 8.68
CA LEU A 141 10.41 8.50 7.38
C LEU A 141 10.21 10.03 7.45
N ALA A 142 10.37 10.64 8.62
CA ALA A 142 10.27 12.10 8.77
C ALA A 142 11.20 12.82 7.78
N GLY A 143 10.63 13.75 6.99
CA GLY A 143 11.34 14.51 5.97
C GLY A 143 11.68 13.73 4.68
N VAL A 144 11.17 12.51 4.51
CA VAL A 144 11.22 11.79 3.23
C VAL A 144 9.91 12.06 2.49
N LYS A 145 9.99 12.76 1.35
CA LYS A 145 8.83 13.03 0.50
C LYS A 145 8.54 11.83 -0.40
N SER A 146 7.27 11.56 -0.71
CA SER A 146 6.82 10.41 -1.51
C SER A 146 7.46 10.34 -2.91
N ALA A 147 7.82 11.47 -3.50
CA ALA A 147 8.48 11.55 -4.81
C ALA A 147 10.00 11.74 -4.72
N ASP A 148 10.59 11.67 -3.54
CA ASP A 148 12.05 11.84 -3.36
C ASP A 148 12.78 10.51 -3.47
N PHE A 149 13.09 10.11 -4.69
CA PHE A 149 13.85 8.89 -4.96
C PHE A 149 15.34 8.99 -4.55
N THR A 150 15.85 10.19 -4.23
CA THR A 150 17.23 10.38 -3.73
C THR A 150 17.35 9.87 -2.28
N ALA A 151 16.27 9.89 -1.51
CA ALA A 151 16.19 9.39 -0.15
C ALA A 151 16.08 7.85 -0.04
N LYS A 152 16.18 7.10 -1.15
CA LYS A 152 15.99 5.64 -1.20
C LYS A 152 16.80 4.88 -0.15
N ARG A 153 18.10 5.20 0.00
CA ARG A 153 18.97 4.54 0.98
C ARG A 153 18.49 4.77 2.40
N ARG A 154 18.13 6.02 2.73
CA ARG A 154 17.61 6.39 4.05
C ARG A 154 16.30 5.67 4.36
N ALA A 155 15.40 5.56 3.38
CA ALA A 155 14.12 4.85 3.55
C ALA A 155 14.35 3.34 3.80
N ILE A 156 15.27 2.71 3.10
CA ILE A 156 15.64 1.30 3.30
C ILE A 156 16.19 1.06 4.72
N GLU A 157 17.12 1.90 5.17
CA GLU A 157 17.71 1.79 6.51
C GLU A 157 16.67 2.03 7.61
N ALA A 158 15.75 2.99 7.43
CA ALA A 158 14.65 3.22 8.35
C ALA A 158 13.75 1.97 8.49
N GLY A 159 13.42 1.32 7.35
CA GLY A 159 12.65 0.08 7.34
C GLY A 159 13.38 -1.07 8.05
N ARG A 160 14.68 -1.23 7.78
CA ARG A 160 15.52 -2.25 8.43
C ARG A 160 15.56 -2.05 9.95
N SER A 161 15.83 -0.84 10.41
CA SER A 161 15.88 -0.48 11.83
C SER A 161 14.54 -0.74 12.52
N ALA A 162 13.43 -0.29 11.92
CA ALA A 162 12.10 -0.51 12.48
C ALA A 162 11.75 -2.00 12.58
N MET A 163 12.11 -2.81 11.59
CA MET A 163 11.91 -4.25 11.64
C MET A 163 12.77 -4.93 12.72
N GLN A 164 14.03 -4.51 12.88
CA GLN A 164 14.89 -5.05 13.94
C GLN A 164 14.30 -4.80 15.33
N GLN A 165 13.72 -3.63 15.56
CA GLN A 165 13.03 -3.30 16.81
C GLN A 165 11.76 -4.14 17.03
N ALA A 166 11.06 -4.51 15.97
CA ALA A 166 9.85 -5.32 16.01
C ALA A 166 10.10 -6.84 16.11
N LEU A 167 11.34 -7.31 15.93
CA LEU A 167 11.67 -8.75 15.97
C LEU A 167 11.22 -9.48 17.24
N PRO A 168 11.38 -8.94 18.47
CA PRO A 168 10.90 -9.61 19.67
C PRO A 168 9.38 -9.86 19.64
N GLN A 169 8.60 -8.86 19.20
CA GLN A 169 7.15 -8.98 19.06
C GLN A 169 6.78 -10.03 18.01
N LEU A 170 7.46 -10.04 16.86
CA LEU A 170 7.25 -11.06 15.83
C LEU A 170 7.53 -12.47 16.35
N ARG A 171 8.62 -12.67 17.07
CA ARG A 171 8.96 -13.99 17.66
C ARG A 171 7.89 -14.45 18.63
N ALA A 172 7.37 -13.54 19.46
CA ALA A 172 6.27 -13.84 20.40
C ALA A 172 4.98 -14.21 19.65
N ALA A 173 4.62 -13.46 18.60
CA ALA A 173 3.44 -13.74 17.79
C ALA A 173 3.54 -15.12 17.08
N LEU A 174 4.71 -15.47 16.54
CA LEU A 174 4.93 -16.77 15.92
C LEU A 174 4.88 -17.93 16.93
N ALA A 175 5.44 -17.74 18.14
CA ALA A 175 5.38 -18.74 19.19
C ALA A 175 3.96 -19.01 19.70
N ALA A 176 3.09 -18.01 19.65
CA ALA A 176 1.68 -18.14 20.05
C ALA A 176 0.82 -18.96 19.06
N GLN A 177 1.32 -19.20 17.84
CA GLN A 177 0.64 -20.00 16.80
C GLN A 177 1.11 -21.48 16.77
N MET A 178 2.11 -21.81 17.54
CA MET A 178 2.64 -23.19 17.67
C MET A 178 1.96 -23.96 18.79
#